data_b652818d58685efa71ed3cf0ab4186ba
#
_entry.id   b652818d58685efa71ed3cf0ab4186ba
#
_cell.length_a   1.000
_cell.length_b   1.000
_cell.length_c   1.000
_cell.angle_alpha   90.00
_cell.angle_beta   90.00
_cell.angle_gamma   90.00
#
_symmetry.space_group_name_H-M   'P 1'
#
loop_
_entity.id
_entity.type
_entity.pdbx_description
1 polymer ?
#
loop_
_entity_poly.entity_id
_entity_poly.type
_entity_poly.pdbx_seq_one_letter_code
_entity_poly.pdbx_strand_id
1 'polypeptide(L)' 'MRMTKKDVVQQFRWDWSDFLKSNPSWRGDTIAKRCAFNDYVDGLNKDRLVTDYQAYNWSNPF' A
#
# COMPACT_ATOMS: atom_id res chain seq x y z
N MET A 1 14.76 -1.63 10.37
CA MET A 1 14.34 -2.95 9.84
C MET A 1 13.49 -2.76 8.60
N ARG A 2 13.79 -3.50 7.55
CA ARG A 2 13.05 -3.38 6.29
C ARG A 2 11.84 -4.29 6.29
N MET A 3 10.74 -3.81 5.68
CA MET A 3 9.56 -4.62 5.50
C MET A 3 9.68 -5.45 4.22
N THR A 4 9.12 -6.66 4.24
CA THR A 4 9.02 -7.47 3.03
C THR A 4 7.77 -7.04 2.24
N LYS A 5 7.70 -7.42 0.95
CA LYS A 5 6.50 -7.15 0.15
C LYS A 5 5.25 -7.72 0.80
N LYS A 6 5.35 -8.94 1.35
CA LYS A 6 4.22 -9.58 2.03
C LYS A 6 3.73 -8.76 3.21
N ASP A 7 4.66 -8.23 4.02
CA ASP A 7 4.31 -7.40 5.15
C ASP A 7 3.62 -6.11 4.72
N VAL A 8 4.16 -5.47 3.68
CA VAL A 8 3.61 -4.21 3.16
C VAL A 8 2.21 -4.42 2.61
N VAL A 9 2.01 -5.47 1.81
CA VAL A 9 0.69 -5.76 1.22
C VAL A 9 -0.33 -6.06 2.31
N GLN A 10 0.04 -6.85 3.31
CA GLN A 10 -0.87 -7.20 4.40
C GLN A 10 -1.24 -5.98 5.23
N GLN A 11 -0.26 -5.16 5.59
CA GLN A 11 -0.50 -3.94 6.35
C GLN A 11 -1.40 -2.98 5.56
N PHE A 12 -1.15 -2.84 4.27
CA PHE A 12 -1.99 -2.00 3.42
C PHE A 12 -3.42 -2.50 3.36
N ARG A 13 -3.63 -3.81 3.27
CA ARG A 13 -4.98 -4.38 3.24
C ARG A 13 -5.76 -4.04 4.50
N TRP A 14 -5.12 -4.10 5.66
CA TRP A 14 -5.75 -3.72 6.92
C TRP A 14 -6.10 -2.23 6.93
N ASP A 15 -5.16 -1.38 6.53
CA ASP A 15 -5.39 0.07 6.49
C ASP A 15 -6.49 0.43 5.51
N TRP A 16 -6.51 -0.20 4.35
CA TRP A 16 -7.56 0.01 3.35
C TRP A 16 -8.92 -0.44 3.86
N SER A 17 -8.97 -1.58 4.55
CA SER A 17 -10.21 -2.08 5.15
C SER A 17 -10.79 -1.08 6.16
N ASP A 18 -9.92 -0.52 7.02
CA ASP A 18 -10.35 0.52 7.97
C ASP A 18 -10.83 1.78 7.26
N PHE A 19 -10.14 2.18 6.21
CA PHE A 19 -10.56 3.32 5.39
C PHE A 19 -11.96 3.09 4.80
N LEU A 20 -12.22 1.88 4.31
CA LEU A 20 -13.52 1.56 3.70
C LEU A 20 -14.68 1.57 4.72
N LYS A 21 -14.39 1.29 5.99
CA LYS A 21 -15.42 1.36 7.03
C LYS A 21 -15.96 2.77 7.20
N SER A 22 -15.07 3.76 7.06
CA SER A 22 -15.43 5.18 7.14
C SER A 22 -15.85 5.76 5.79
N ASN A 23 -15.49 5.10 4.69
CA ASN A 23 -15.70 5.60 3.34
C ASN A 23 -16.21 4.47 2.43
N PRO A 24 -17.41 3.95 2.69
CA PRO A 24 -17.92 2.77 1.96
C PRO A 24 -18.13 3.00 0.46
N SER A 25 -18.26 4.26 0.02
CA SER A 25 -18.40 4.58 -1.40
C SER A 25 -17.16 4.25 -2.23
N TRP A 26 -16.00 4.07 -1.59
CA TRP A 26 -14.75 3.69 -2.26
C TRP A 26 -14.63 2.18 -2.46
N ARG A 27 -15.56 1.41 -1.91
CA ARG A 27 -15.55 -0.05 -2.07
C ARG A 27 -15.76 -0.37 -3.54
N GLY A 28 -14.88 -1.21 -4.09
CA GLY A 28 -14.94 -1.58 -5.50
C GLY A 28 -14.16 -0.66 -6.44
N ASP A 29 -13.63 0.47 -5.93
CA ASP A 29 -12.79 1.36 -6.74
C ASP A 29 -11.36 0.81 -6.79
N THR A 30 -11.09 -0.08 -7.74
CA THR A 30 -9.80 -0.71 -7.90
C THR A 30 -8.69 0.28 -8.25
N ILE A 31 -9.03 1.29 -9.06
CA ILE A 31 -8.06 2.31 -9.49
C ILE A 31 -7.59 3.11 -8.28
N ALA A 32 -8.53 3.56 -7.44
CA ALA A 32 -8.18 4.30 -6.23
C ALA A 32 -7.33 3.45 -5.28
N LYS A 33 -7.64 2.16 -5.15
CA LYS A 33 -6.87 1.23 -4.30
C LYS A 33 -5.44 1.09 -4.79
N ARG A 34 -5.25 0.95 -6.12
CA ARG A 34 -3.91 0.84 -6.71
C ARG A 34 -3.09 2.11 -6.49
N CYS A 35 -3.70 3.27 -6.68
CA CYS A 35 -3.03 4.54 -6.44
C CYS A 35 -2.67 4.70 -4.97
N ALA A 36 -3.57 4.33 -4.07
CA ALA A 36 -3.33 4.40 -2.63
C ALA A 36 -2.17 3.48 -2.22
N PHE A 37 -2.08 2.30 -2.82
CA PHE A 37 -0.97 1.39 -2.54
C PHE A 37 0.37 1.99 -2.99
N ASN A 38 0.42 2.60 -4.16
CA ASN A 38 1.63 3.25 -4.64
C ASN A 38 2.08 4.37 -3.69
N ASP A 39 1.14 5.21 -3.24
CA ASP A 39 1.43 6.26 -2.28
C ASP A 39 1.90 5.69 -0.94
N TYR A 40 1.30 4.59 -0.52
CA TYR A 40 1.68 3.93 0.73
C TYR A 40 3.13 3.44 0.68
N VAL A 41 3.51 2.78 -0.41
CA VAL A 41 4.89 2.29 -0.60
C VAL A 41 5.86 3.46 -0.66
N ASP A 42 5.50 4.54 -1.35
CA ASP A 42 6.33 5.73 -1.41
C ASP A 42 6.57 6.34 -0.02
N GLY A 43 5.53 6.39 0.81
CA GLY A 43 5.66 6.84 2.19
C GLY A 43 6.59 5.95 3.02
N LEU A 44 6.49 4.63 2.85
CA LEU A 44 7.39 3.70 3.52
C LEU A 44 8.83 3.87 3.07
N ASN A 45 9.03 4.17 1.79
CA ASN A 45 10.37 4.44 1.25
C ASN A 45 10.97 5.71 1.89
N LYS A 46 10.18 6.75 2.05
CA LYS A 46 10.62 7.98 2.71
C LYS A 46 11.02 7.74 4.16
N ASP A 47 10.31 6.84 4.84
CA ASP A 47 10.60 6.46 6.22
C ASP A 47 11.69 5.39 6.31
N ARG A 48 12.24 4.95 5.18
CA ARG A 48 13.30 3.95 5.07
C ARG A 48 12.90 2.56 5.57
N LEU A 49 11.61 2.27 5.58
CA LEU A 49 11.09 0.94 5.90
C LEU A 49 11.18 -0.01 4.71
N VAL A 50 11.24 0.55 3.49
CA VAL A 50 11.55 -0.19 2.28
C VAL A 50 12.65 0.55 1.52
N THR A 51 13.44 -0.19 0.73
CA THR A 51 14.51 0.41 -0.06
C THR A 51 13.97 1.01 -1.36
N ASP A 52 14.76 1.86 -2.00
CA ASP A 52 14.42 2.38 -3.34
C ASP A 52 14.21 1.24 -4.32
N TYR A 53 15.05 0.21 -4.28
CA TYR A 53 14.91 -0.95 -5.13
C TYR A 53 13.55 -1.63 -4.93
N GLN A 54 13.14 -1.82 -3.67
CA GLN A 54 11.85 -2.43 -3.35
C GLN A 54 10.69 -1.57 -3.85
N ALA A 55 10.77 -0.24 -3.62
CA ALA A 55 9.70 0.67 -4.01
C ALA A 55 9.48 0.69 -5.53
N TYR A 56 10.56 0.61 -6.32
CA TYR A 56 10.46 0.71 -7.77
C TYR A 56 10.26 -0.63 -8.47
N ASN A 57 10.61 -1.75 -7.83
CA ASN A 57 10.60 -3.05 -8.49
C ASN A 57 9.44 -3.96 -8.08
N TRP A 58 8.71 -3.62 -7.03
CA TRP A 58 7.55 -4.41 -6.65
C TRP A 58 6.38 -4.13 -7.60
N SER A 59 5.78 -5.21 -8.11
CA SER A 59 4.55 -5.10 -8.88
C SER A 59 3.40 -4.75 -7.95
N ASN A 60 2.49 -3.88 -8.41
CA ASN A 60 1.29 -3.55 -7.67
C ASN A 60 0.33 -4.75 -7.73
N PRO A 61 -0.03 -5.37 -6.59
CA PRO A 61 -0.89 -6.56 -6.57
C PRO A 61 -2.37 -6.26 -6.77
N PHE A 62 -2.71 -4.98 -6.83
CA PHE A 62 -4.08 -4.54 -7.00
C PHE A 62 -4.26 -3.92 -8.37
#